data_2d65ab552c16278d8b20ee757153fbb7
#
_entry.id   2d65ab552c16278d8b20ee757153fbb7
#
_cell.length_a   1.000
_cell.length_b   1.000
_cell.length_c   1.000
_cell.angle_alpha   90.00
_cell.angle_beta   90.00
_cell.angle_gamma   90.00
#
_symmetry.space_group_name_H-M   'P 1'
#
loop_
_entity.id
_entity.type
_entity.pdbx_description
1 polymer ?
#
loop_
_entity_poly.entity_id
_entity_poly.type
_entity_poly.pdbx_seq_one_letter_code
_entity_poly.pdbx_strand_id
1 'polypeptide(L)'
;MRFEGRVWKDRGSKYWLAEVPLLDVMTQGTSRSNAYRMMANAIESLIHKEEFRANVRSLGGESFIVGANQETPLIALMLKRQREAHRLTLQEVARRLGQKSANAYARYEQGKSVPTVEKLNQLMRAIDPGFEPVLKVA
;
A
#
# COMPACT_ATOMS: atom_id res chain seq x y z
N MET A 1 -2.02 7.52 8.87
CA MET A 1 -0.89 6.77 8.30
C MET A 1 -0.62 7.24 6.88
N ARG A 2 0.63 7.31 6.48
CA ARG A 2 1.04 7.72 5.12
C ARG A 2 2.02 6.69 4.56
N PHE A 3 1.99 6.53 3.26
CA PHE A 3 2.87 5.60 2.56
C PHE A 3 3.85 6.40 1.69
N GLU A 4 5.13 6.12 1.84
CA GLU A 4 6.17 6.81 1.08
C GLU A 4 6.26 6.24 -0.34
N GLY A 5 6.46 7.14 -1.31
CA GLY A 5 6.66 6.80 -2.71
C GLY A 5 7.79 7.58 -3.32
N ARG A 6 8.19 7.16 -4.51
CA ARG A 6 9.19 7.84 -5.36
C ARG A 6 8.60 8.18 -6.70
N VAL A 7 8.98 9.34 -7.22
CA VAL A 7 8.65 9.80 -8.56
C VAL A 7 9.95 10.23 -9.25
N TRP A 8 10.13 9.81 -10.49
CA TRP A 8 11.32 10.17 -11.26
C TRP A 8 10.98 10.21 -12.75
N LYS A 9 11.78 10.99 -13.49
CA LYS A 9 11.62 10.99 -14.93
C LYS A 9 12.36 9.80 -15.53
N ASP A 10 11.68 9.03 -16.35
CA ASP A 10 12.28 7.90 -17.04
C ASP A 10 13.26 8.39 -18.10
N ARG A 11 14.48 7.87 -18.06
CA ARG A 11 15.51 8.21 -19.04
C ARG A 11 15.19 7.53 -20.37
N GLY A 12 15.21 8.28 -21.45
CA GLY A 12 14.92 7.77 -22.79
C GLY A 12 13.44 7.76 -23.14
N SER A 13 12.58 8.25 -22.27
CA SER A 13 11.17 8.46 -22.58
C SER A 13 10.69 9.81 -22.09
N LYS A 14 9.47 10.19 -22.46
CA LYS A 14 8.83 11.43 -22.02
C LYS A 14 8.07 11.26 -20.71
N TYR A 15 8.02 10.02 -20.16
CA TYR A 15 7.18 9.69 -19.04
C TYR A 15 7.87 9.91 -17.69
N TRP A 16 7.06 10.22 -16.70
CA TRP A 16 7.40 10.20 -15.29
C TRP A 16 6.86 8.92 -14.66
N LEU A 17 7.69 8.24 -13.90
CA LEU A 17 7.31 7.03 -13.21
C LEU A 17 7.07 7.35 -11.74
N ALA A 18 6.08 6.70 -11.12
CA ALA A 18 5.81 6.82 -9.69
C ALA A 18 5.54 5.43 -9.11
N GLU A 19 6.09 5.17 -7.93
CA GLU A 19 5.85 3.92 -7.22
C GLU A 19 5.62 4.15 -5.73
N VAL A 20 4.78 3.32 -5.14
CA VAL A 20 4.61 3.18 -3.70
C VAL A 20 4.90 1.73 -3.36
N PRO A 21 6.15 1.41 -2.95
CA PRO A 21 6.56 0.02 -2.77
C PRO A 21 5.71 -0.76 -1.78
N LEU A 22 5.31 -0.14 -0.68
CA LEU A 22 4.53 -0.83 0.36
C LEU A 22 3.10 -1.17 -0.10
N LEU A 23 2.56 -0.42 -1.05
CA LEU A 23 1.28 -0.74 -1.69
C LEU A 23 1.45 -1.60 -2.95
N ASP A 24 2.68 -1.84 -3.38
CA ASP A 24 3.01 -2.55 -4.62
C ASP A 24 2.25 -1.94 -5.82
N VAL A 25 2.30 -0.61 -5.92
CA VAL A 25 1.65 0.14 -7.00
C VAL A 25 2.69 0.97 -7.74
N MET A 26 2.71 0.83 -9.06
CA MET A 26 3.52 1.65 -9.96
C MET A 26 2.63 2.22 -11.06
N THR A 27 2.89 3.45 -11.44
CA THR A 27 2.17 4.11 -12.52
C THR A 27 3.09 5.07 -13.27
N GLN A 28 2.58 5.64 -14.34
CA GLN A 28 3.31 6.66 -15.13
C GLN A 28 2.40 7.83 -15.46
N GLY A 29 3.02 8.96 -15.75
CA GLY A 29 2.34 10.17 -16.19
C GLY A 29 3.19 10.99 -17.15
N THR A 30 2.62 12.01 -17.74
CA THR A 30 3.28 12.89 -18.69
C THR A 30 4.04 14.04 -18.03
N SER A 31 3.83 14.22 -16.74
CA SER A 31 4.53 15.19 -15.88
C SER A 31 4.56 14.64 -14.46
N ARG A 32 5.31 15.30 -13.58
CA ARG A 32 5.33 14.94 -12.16
C ARG A 32 3.93 15.02 -11.53
N SER A 33 3.22 16.14 -11.76
CA SER A 33 1.86 16.31 -11.23
C SER A 33 0.86 15.33 -11.82
N ASN A 34 1.02 14.98 -13.10
CA ASN A 34 0.20 13.97 -13.74
C ASN A 34 0.47 12.58 -13.14
N ALA A 35 1.75 12.25 -12.89
CA ALA A 35 2.11 10.97 -12.23
C ALA A 35 1.47 10.86 -10.84
N TYR A 36 1.43 11.94 -10.07
CA TYR A 36 0.74 11.96 -8.76
C TYR A 36 -0.76 11.70 -8.90
N ARG A 37 -1.40 12.34 -9.88
CA ARG A 37 -2.82 12.10 -10.14
C ARG A 37 -3.09 10.68 -10.59
N MET A 38 -2.23 10.13 -11.45
CA MET A 38 -2.34 8.74 -11.90
C MET A 38 -2.13 7.76 -10.74
N MET A 39 -1.25 8.09 -9.80
CA MET A 39 -1.05 7.27 -8.60
C MET A 39 -2.31 7.26 -7.72
N ALA A 40 -2.90 8.41 -7.47
CA ALA A 40 -4.16 8.50 -6.72
C ALA A 40 -5.27 7.68 -7.40
N ASN A 41 -5.43 7.85 -8.70
CA ASN A 41 -6.43 7.11 -9.48
C ASN A 41 -6.20 5.59 -9.42
N ALA A 42 -4.94 5.14 -9.53
CA ALA A 42 -4.61 3.72 -9.46
C ALA A 42 -4.99 3.12 -8.10
N ILE A 43 -4.67 3.81 -7.02
CA ILE A 43 -5.01 3.37 -5.66
C ILE A 43 -6.53 3.34 -5.46
N GLU A 44 -7.24 4.40 -5.89
CA GLU A 44 -8.69 4.47 -5.80
C GLU A 44 -9.36 3.34 -6.59
N SER A 45 -8.84 3.02 -7.78
CA SER A 45 -9.34 1.91 -8.61
C SER A 45 -9.13 0.55 -7.94
N LEU A 46 -7.99 0.34 -7.30
CA LEU A 46 -7.68 -0.91 -6.60
C LEU A 46 -8.56 -1.12 -5.37
N ILE A 47 -8.88 -0.05 -4.66
CA ILE A 47 -9.75 -0.10 -3.48
C ILE A 47 -11.21 -0.21 -3.90
N HIS A 48 -11.58 0.45 -4.98
CA HIS A 48 -12.92 0.38 -5.59
C HIS A 48 -14.04 0.60 -4.57
N LYS A 49 -13.94 1.72 -3.83
CA LYS A 49 -14.93 2.11 -2.83
C LYS A 49 -15.38 3.54 -3.14
N GLU A 50 -16.69 3.75 -3.25
CA GLU A 50 -17.28 4.98 -3.80
C GLU A 50 -16.80 6.28 -3.14
N GLU A 51 -16.73 6.31 -1.82
CA GLU A 51 -16.34 7.51 -1.08
C GLU A 51 -14.85 7.58 -0.73
N PHE A 52 -14.07 6.60 -1.17
CA PHE A 52 -12.63 6.60 -0.91
C PHE A 52 -11.92 7.56 -1.85
N ARG A 53 -11.05 8.41 -1.28
CA ARG A 53 -10.18 9.30 -2.06
C ARG A 53 -8.75 9.23 -1.53
N ALA A 54 -7.84 8.93 -2.42
CA ALA A 54 -6.40 8.99 -2.15
C ALA A 54 -5.90 10.42 -2.38
N ASN A 55 -4.90 10.81 -1.61
CA ASN A 55 -4.19 12.07 -1.83
C ASN A 55 -2.69 11.83 -1.87
N VAL A 56 -2.02 12.55 -2.75
CA VAL A 56 -0.57 12.47 -2.94
C VAL A 56 0.02 13.84 -2.68
N ARG A 57 1.05 13.90 -1.83
CA ARG A 57 1.73 15.14 -1.48
C ARG A 57 3.23 14.99 -1.68
N SER A 58 3.82 15.89 -2.45
CA SER A 58 5.27 15.94 -2.64
C SER A 58 5.99 16.29 -1.33
N LEU A 59 7.11 15.64 -1.09
CA LEU A 59 8.04 15.97 0.00
C LEU A 59 9.28 16.69 -0.52
N GLY A 60 9.32 16.97 -1.83
CA GLY A 60 10.48 17.54 -2.52
C GLY A 60 11.35 16.45 -3.16
N GLY A 61 12.16 16.87 -4.15
CA GLY A 61 12.98 15.93 -4.91
C GLY A 61 12.13 14.83 -5.56
N GLU A 62 12.55 13.61 -5.37
CA GLU A 62 11.85 12.44 -5.88
C GLU A 62 10.87 11.82 -4.87
N SER A 63 10.71 12.38 -3.69
CA SER A 63 9.90 11.79 -2.61
C SER A 63 8.49 12.36 -2.57
N PHE A 64 7.52 11.50 -2.34
CA PHE A 64 6.16 11.88 -2.05
C PHE A 64 5.54 10.94 -1.00
N ILE A 65 4.41 11.33 -0.46
CA ILE A 65 3.62 10.49 0.43
C ILE A 65 2.19 10.38 -0.07
N VAL A 66 1.60 9.21 0.19
CA VAL A 66 0.20 8.92 -0.10
C VAL A 66 -0.55 8.75 1.19
N GLY A 67 -1.70 9.40 1.27
CA GLY A 67 -2.68 9.20 2.31
C GLY A 67 -4.07 9.11 1.70
N ALA A 68 -5.09 9.10 2.55
CA ALA A 68 -6.47 9.03 2.10
C ALA A 68 -7.40 9.63 3.14
N ASN A 69 -8.65 9.85 2.73
CA ASN A 69 -9.73 10.23 3.64
C ASN A 69 -10.16 9.09 4.59
N GLN A 70 -9.80 7.85 4.26
CA GLN A 70 -10.05 6.67 5.08
C GLN A 70 -8.77 5.83 5.16
N GLU A 71 -8.29 5.53 6.36
CA GLU A 71 -7.05 4.78 6.55
C GLU A 71 -7.23 3.27 6.40
N THR A 72 -8.36 2.76 6.87
CA THR A 72 -8.64 1.31 6.87
C THR A 72 -8.54 0.67 5.49
N PRO A 73 -9.12 1.25 4.42
CA PRO A 73 -8.96 0.69 3.08
C PRO A 73 -7.51 0.67 2.59
N LEU A 74 -6.70 1.68 2.95
CA LEU A 74 -5.28 1.68 2.58
C LEU A 74 -4.49 0.57 3.27
N ILE A 75 -4.75 0.33 4.54
CA ILE A 75 -4.11 -0.75 5.30
C ILE A 75 -4.52 -2.10 4.72
N ALA A 76 -5.80 -2.27 4.43
CA ALA A 76 -6.32 -3.48 3.80
C ALA A 76 -5.67 -3.74 2.45
N LEU A 77 -5.53 -2.71 1.62
CA LEU A 77 -4.85 -2.79 0.32
C LEU A 77 -3.39 -3.20 0.49
N MET A 78 -2.68 -2.58 1.42
CA MET A 78 -1.28 -2.92 1.72
C MET A 78 -1.12 -4.40 2.04
N LEU A 79 -1.92 -4.92 2.96
CA LEU A 79 -1.85 -6.32 3.36
C LEU A 79 -2.09 -7.24 2.17
N LYS A 80 -3.13 -6.99 1.40
CA LYS A 80 -3.48 -7.79 0.22
C LYS A 80 -2.36 -7.76 -0.81
N ARG A 81 -1.86 -6.58 -1.17
CA ARG A 81 -0.83 -6.40 -2.18
C ARG A 81 0.49 -7.05 -1.76
N GLN A 82 0.89 -6.89 -0.51
CA GLN A 82 2.10 -7.51 0.01
C GLN A 82 1.99 -9.03 0.03
N ARG A 83 0.84 -9.58 0.44
CA ARG A 83 0.60 -11.02 0.38
C ARG A 83 0.71 -11.54 -1.06
N GLU A 84 0.06 -10.87 -2.01
CA GLU A 84 0.10 -11.26 -3.43
C GLU A 84 1.52 -11.15 -4.00
N ALA A 85 2.25 -10.09 -3.68
CA ALA A 85 3.63 -9.89 -4.11
C ALA A 85 4.57 -11.00 -3.60
N HIS A 86 4.30 -11.53 -2.40
CA HIS A 86 5.04 -12.65 -1.82
C HIS A 86 4.46 -14.01 -2.24
N ARG A 87 3.49 -14.02 -3.14
CA ARG A 87 2.86 -15.24 -3.69
C ARG A 87 2.28 -16.16 -2.63
N LEU A 88 1.70 -15.56 -1.59
CA LEU A 88 1.07 -16.30 -0.51
C LEU A 88 -0.47 -16.31 -0.67
N THR A 89 -1.07 -17.44 -0.29
CA THR A 89 -2.52 -17.53 -0.16
C THR A 89 -2.97 -16.99 1.20
N LEU A 90 -4.26 -16.68 1.32
CA LEU A 90 -4.86 -16.31 2.61
C LEU A 90 -4.62 -17.39 3.66
N GLN A 91 -4.73 -18.67 3.28
CA GLN A 91 -4.53 -19.79 4.18
C GLN A 91 -3.09 -19.91 4.66
N GLU A 92 -2.12 -19.63 3.78
CA GLU A 92 -0.70 -19.66 4.14
C GLU A 92 -0.35 -18.58 5.16
N VAL A 93 -0.87 -17.36 4.99
CA VAL A 93 -0.66 -16.29 5.97
C VAL A 93 -1.32 -16.65 7.30
N ALA A 94 -2.55 -17.16 7.27
CA ALA A 94 -3.26 -17.60 8.47
C ALA A 94 -2.46 -18.68 9.22
N ARG A 95 -1.90 -19.63 8.49
CA ARG A 95 -1.06 -20.69 9.08
C ARG A 95 0.18 -20.12 9.77
N ARG A 96 0.85 -19.17 9.16
CA ARG A 96 2.01 -18.48 9.74
C ARG A 96 1.65 -17.68 11.00
N LEU A 97 0.39 -17.25 11.11
CA LEU A 97 -0.16 -16.59 12.29
C LEU A 97 -0.62 -17.57 13.37
N GLY A 98 -0.50 -18.88 13.14
CA GLY A 98 -0.98 -19.91 14.06
C GLY A 98 -2.49 -20.12 14.04
N GLN A 99 -3.17 -19.67 12.98
CA GLN A 99 -4.62 -19.77 12.81
C GLN A 99 -5.00 -20.98 11.97
N LYS A 100 -6.08 -21.66 12.34
CA LYS A 100 -6.59 -22.83 11.60
C LYS A 100 -7.38 -22.43 10.35
N SER A 101 -8.00 -21.26 10.36
CA SER A 101 -8.85 -20.74 9.29
C SER A 101 -8.30 -19.41 8.77
N ALA A 102 -8.48 -19.16 7.48
CA ALA A 102 -8.13 -17.89 6.86
C ALA A 102 -9.08 -16.74 7.24
N ASN A 103 -10.22 -17.02 7.84
CA ASN A 103 -11.30 -16.04 8.03
C ASN A 103 -10.88 -14.82 8.85
N ALA A 104 -10.18 -15.00 9.95
CA ALA A 104 -9.77 -13.89 10.81
C ALA A 104 -8.80 -12.96 10.08
N TYR A 105 -7.81 -13.51 9.39
CA TYR A 105 -6.87 -12.72 8.58
C TYR A 105 -7.57 -12.03 7.41
N ALA A 106 -8.43 -12.75 6.69
CA ALA A 106 -9.15 -12.22 5.54
C ALA A 106 -9.96 -10.96 5.88
N ARG A 107 -10.47 -10.86 7.10
CA ARG A 107 -11.22 -9.67 7.55
C ARG A 107 -10.36 -8.41 7.55
N TYR A 108 -9.07 -8.51 7.81
CA TYR A 108 -8.14 -7.38 7.72
C TYR A 108 -7.97 -6.92 6.26
N GLU A 109 -7.84 -7.84 5.32
CA GLU A 109 -7.73 -7.51 3.90
C GLU A 109 -9.05 -6.96 3.31
N GLN A 110 -10.17 -7.28 3.93
CA GLN A 110 -11.48 -6.77 3.53
C GLN A 110 -11.82 -5.41 4.16
N GLY A 111 -10.97 -4.92 5.05
CA GLY A 111 -11.24 -3.70 5.80
C GLY A 111 -12.33 -3.82 6.85
N LYS A 112 -12.72 -5.04 7.21
CA LYS A 112 -13.74 -5.31 8.23
C LYS A 112 -13.18 -5.31 9.65
N SER A 113 -11.88 -5.47 9.80
CA SER A 113 -11.17 -5.39 11.07
C SER A 113 -10.02 -4.41 10.93
N VAL A 114 -9.85 -3.56 11.92
CA VAL A 114 -8.77 -2.55 11.96
C VAL A 114 -7.69 -3.09 12.90
N PRO A 115 -6.47 -3.34 12.41
CA PRO A 115 -5.40 -3.83 13.27
C PRO A 115 -4.87 -2.72 14.15
N THR A 116 -4.49 -3.07 15.39
CA THR A 116 -3.62 -2.22 16.21
C THR A 116 -2.23 -2.15 15.54
N VAL A 117 -1.39 -1.21 15.97
CA VAL A 117 -0.01 -1.11 15.46
C VAL A 117 0.74 -2.42 15.70
N GLU A 118 0.61 -3.00 16.89
CA GLU A 118 1.22 -4.29 17.21
C GLU A 118 0.71 -5.42 16.30
N LYS A 119 -0.60 -5.49 16.10
CA LYS A 119 -1.21 -6.49 15.23
C LYS A 119 -0.76 -6.32 13.79
N LEU A 120 -0.73 -5.08 13.28
CA LEU A 120 -0.26 -4.80 11.93
C LEU A 120 1.17 -5.29 11.72
N ASN A 121 2.04 -5.06 12.70
CA ASN A 121 3.41 -5.57 12.66
C ASN A 121 3.45 -7.11 12.59
N GLN A 122 2.62 -7.79 13.38
CA GLN A 122 2.49 -9.25 13.32
C GLN A 122 2.01 -9.74 11.95
N LEU A 123 0.98 -9.10 11.39
CA LEU A 123 0.43 -9.46 10.08
C LEU A 123 1.48 -9.28 8.99
N MET A 124 2.19 -8.17 8.99
CA MET A 124 3.22 -7.89 8.00
C MET A 124 4.40 -8.86 8.10
N ARG A 125 4.82 -9.21 9.31
CA ARG A 125 5.90 -10.19 9.52
C ARG A 125 5.49 -11.61 9.14
N ALA A 126 4.21 -11.94 9.21
CA ALA A 126 3.71 -13.21 8.70
C ALA A 126 3.83 -13.30 7.18
N ILE A 127 3.68 -12.17 6.49
CA ILE A 127 3.84 -12.07 5.03
C ILE A 127 5.33 -12.00 4.66
N ASP A 128 6.07 -11.13 5.31
CA ASP A 128 7.50 -10.89 5.09
C ASP A 128 8.23 -10.92 6.44
N PRO A 129 8.93 -12.04 6.77
CA PRO A 129 9.66 -12.15 8.04
C PRO A 129 10.72 -11.07 8.26
N GLY A 130 11.22 -10.47 7.19
CA GLY A 130 12.21 -9.39 7.24
C GLY A 130 11.62 -7.99 7.39
N PHE A 131 10.30 -7.87 7.55
CA PHE A 131 9.66 -6.58 7.66
C PHE A 131 10.04 -5.83 8.95
N GLU A 132 10.58 -4.63 8.79
CA GLU A 132 10.97 -3.74 9.89
C GLU A 132 10.41 -2.34 9.64
N PRO A 133 9.26 -2.00 10.25
CA PRO A 133 8.68 -0.69 10.07
C PRO A 133 9.48 0.39 10.80
N VAL A 134 9.61 1.54 10.17
CA VAL A 134 10.23 2.73 10.75
C VAL A 134 9.17 3.84 10.82
N LEU A 135 9.02 4.41 12.01
CA LEU A 135 8.19 5.60 12.17
C LEU A 135 9.00 6.84 11.78
N LYS A 136 8.43 7.65 10.93
CA LYS A 136 9.11 8.81 10.36
C LYS A 136 8.16 10.00 10.37
N VAL A 137 8.67 11.15 10.77
CA VAL A 137 7.94 12.41 10.65
C VAL A 137 8.11 12.92 9.22
N ALA A 138 6.97 13.18 8.60
CA ALA A 138 6.95 13.69 7.22
C ALA A 138 6.89 15.22 7.17
#